data_6af8264f5188f646609b3be9acaae10f
#
_entry.id   6af8264f5188f646609b3be9acaae10f
#
_cell.length_a   1.000
_cell.length_b   1.000
_cell.length_c   1.000
_cell.angle_alpha   90.00
_cell.angle_beta   90.00
_cell.angle_gamma   90.00
#
_symmetry.space_group_name_H-M   'P 1'
#
loop_
_entity.id
_entity.type
_entity.pdbx_description
1 polymer ?
#
loop_
_entity_poly.entity_id
_entity_poly.type
_entity_poly.pdbx_seq_one_letter_code
_entity_poly.pdbx_strand_id
1 'polypeptide(L)'
;MISISAVYANETGSRFDADYYQHRHEPFAIDLLAPHGLTALRTTLGEAGLDGGAPPFWAICEMQFASRAIFDAAIARCGEALFADIPNYTNVAPVLQVSRAGSERDIKGA
;
A
#
# COMPACT_ATOMS: atom_id res chain seq x y z
N MET A 1 -2.67 -0.44 -17.41
CA MET A 1 -2.61 -0.01 -16.01
C MET A 1 -2.09 -1.13 -15.12
N ILE A 2 -1.24 -0.79 -14.21
CA ILE A 2 -0.74 -1.72 -13.20
C ILE A 2 -1.09 -1.24 -11.80
N SER A 3 -1.13 -2.18 -10.86
CA SER A 3 -1.34 -1.91 -9.44
C SER A 3 -0.17 -2.50 -8.65
N ILE A 4 0.35 -1.73 -7.72
CA ILE A 4 1.40 -2.18 -6.81
C ILE A 4 0.77 -2.37 -5.44
N SER A 5 0.80 -3.60 -4.95
CA SER A 5 0.29 -3.90 -3.62
C SER A 5 1.43 -3.91 -2.62
N ALA A 6 1.22 -3.27 -1.48
CA ALA A 6 2.11 -3.34 -0.31
C ALA A 6 1.30 -3.93 0.84
N VAL A 7 1.70 -5.08 1.32
CA VAL A 7 0.95 -5.85 2.33
C VAL A 7 1.81 -5.94 3.59
N TYR A 8 1.24 -5.51 4.72
CA TYR A 8 1.94 -5.49 6.00
C TYR A 8 1.39 -6.60 6.90
N ALA A 9 2.15 -7.67 7.06
CA ALA A 9 1.71 -8.83 7.83
C ALA A 9 1.65 -8.51 9.33
N ASN A 10 0.58 -8.99 9.99
CA ASN A 10 0.45 -8.94 11.44
C ASN A 10 1.04 -10.22 12.03
N GLU A 11 2.34 -10.22 12.21
CA GLU A 11 3.05 -11.37 12.78
C GLU A 11 3.44 -11.10 14.23
N THR A 12 3.86 -12.16 14.94
CA THR A 12 4.26 -12.07 16.35
C THR A 12 5.32 -11.00 16.55
N GLY A 13 5.07 -10.09 17.50
CA GLY A 13 5.99 -8.98 17.80
C GLY A 13 5.91 -7.79 16.85
N SER A 14 5.02 -7.86 15.86
CA SER A 14 4.84 -6.73 14.94
C SER A 14 4.01 -5.61 15.56
N ARG A 15 4.25 -4.40 15.07
CA ARG A 15 3.47 -3.22 15.41
C ARG A 15 3.20 -2.40 14.16
N PHE A 16 2.10 -1.66 14.17
CA PHE A 16 1.71 -0.80 13.05
C PHE A 16 0.94 0.40 13.59
N ASP A 17 1.45 1.60 13.32
CA ASP A 17 0.81 2.85 13.69
C ASP A 17 -0.08 3.32 12.55
N ALA A 18 -1.36 2.97 12.61
CA ALA A 18 -2.33 3.28 11.57
C ALA A 18 -2.53 4.79 11.41
N ASP A 19 -2.49 5.55 12.50
CA ASP A 19 -2.66 7.01 12.44
C ASP A 19 -1.50 7.66 11.68
N TYR A 20 -0.26 7.30 12.02
CA TYR A 20 0.89 7.79 11.29
C TYR A 20 0.82 7.40 9.81
N TYR A 21 0.48 6.13 9.55
CA TYR A 21 0.39 5.63 8.19
C TYR A 21 -0.58 6.46 7.34
N GLN A 22 -1.79 6.67 7.84
CA GLN A 22 -2.83 7.38 7.08
C GLN A 22 -2.60 8.89 7.00
N HIS A 23 -2.14 9.51 8.09
CA HIS A 23 -2.08 10.96 8.18
C HIS A 23 -0.71 11.56 7.89
N ARG A 24 0.34 10.74 7.87
CA ARG A 24 1.71 11.17 7.59
C ARG A 24 2.31 10.47 6.39
N HIS A 25 2.35 9.12 6.42
CA HIS A 25 3.01 8.35 5.37
C HIS A 25 2.29 8.47 4.04
N GLU A 26 0.96 8.30 4.00
CA GLU A 26 0.21 8.35 2.74
C GLU A 26 0.28 9.72 2.06
N PRO A 27 0.06 10.84 2.75
CA PRO A 27 0.25 12.15 2.12
C PRO A 27 1.67 12.36 1.60
N PHE A 28 2.67 11.93 2.34
CA PHE A 28 4.08 11.98 1.93
C PHE A 28 4.31 11.15 0.67
N ALA A 29 3.81 9.93 0.62
CA ALA A 29 3.93 9.05 -0.54
C ALA A 29 3.26 9.66 -1.77
N ILE A 30 2.07 10.23 -1.61
CA ILE A 30 1.35 10.89 -2.70
C ILE A 30 2.14 12.08 -3.22
N ASP A 31 2.65 12.93 -2.34
CA ASP A 31 3.45 14.10 -2.73
C ASP A 31 4.71 13.70 -3.50
N LEU A 32 5.34 12.61 -3.09
CA LEU A 32 6.53 12.09 -3.79
C LEU A 32 6.18 11.49 -5.16
N LEU A 33 5.13 10.69 -5.23
CA LEU A 33 4.88 9.82 -6.38
C LEU A 33 3.92 10.40 -7.41
N ALA A 34 3.01 11.30 -7.02
CA ALA A 34 2.05 11.87 -7.97
C ALA A 34 2.73 12.60 -9.13
N PRO A 35 3.80 13.38 -8.92
CA PRO A 35 4.52 13.99 -10.04
C PRO A 35 5.18 12.98 -10.98
N HIS A 36 5.33 11.75 -10.54
CA HIS A 36 6.00 10.67 -11.30
C HIS A 36 5.03 9.57 -11.74
N GLY A 37 3.73 9.86 -11.75
CA GLY A 37 2.76 8.99 -12.41
C GLY A 37 1.83 8.18 -11.52
N LEU A 38 1.88 8.35 -10.20
CA LEU A 38 0.87 7.75 -9.33
C LEU A 38 -0.50 8.34 -9.65
N THR A 39 -1.47 7.50 -9.99
CA THR A 39 -2.81 7.92 -10.37
C THR A 39 -3.86 7.67 -9.30
N ALA A 40 -3.62 6.69 -8.42
CA ALA A 40 -4.53 6.38 -7.31
C ALA A 40 -3.78 5.64 -6.23
N LEU A 41 -4.21 5.83 -5.00
CA LEU A 41 -3.73 5.10 -3.84
C LEU A 41 -4.94 4.73 -2.98
N ARG A 42 -5.03 3.47 -2.59
CA ARG A 42 -6.10 2.99 -1.73
C ARG A 42 -5.53 2.07 -0.68
N THR A 43 -5.98 2.23 0.56
CA THR A 43 -5.56 1.38 1.67
C THR A 43 -6.77 0.84 2.39
N THR A 44 -6.73 -0.44 2.74
CA THR A 44 -7.63 -1.03 3.71
C THR A 44 -6.81 -1.39 4.96
N LEU A 45 -7.39 -1.15 6.12
CA LEU A 45 -6.77 -1.47 7.40
C LEU A 45 -7.41 -2.73 7.98
N GLY A 46 -6.56 -3.60 8.52
CA GLY A 46 -7.01 -4.84 9.14
C GLY A 46 -7.89 -4.56 10.35
N GLU A 47 -9.04 -5.22 10.41
CA GLU A 47 -9.99 -5.09 11.52
C GLU A 47 -10.08 -6.39 12.30
N ALA A 48 -10.29 -7.51 11.60
CA ALA A 48 -10.40 -8.82 12.22
C ALA A 48 -10.12 -9.91 11.20
N GLY A 49 -9.74 -11.09 11.68
CA GLY A 49 -9.79 -12.30 10.90
C GLY A 49 -11.24 -12.72 10.68
N LEU A 50 -11.49 -13.56 9.70
CA LEU A 50 -12.84 -14.03 9.42
C LEU A 50 -13.43 -14.86 10.58
N ASP A 51 -12.54 -15.47 11.36
CA ASP A 51 -12.88 -16.24 12.58
C ASP A 51 -13.14 -15.35 13.81
N GLY A 52 -13.03 -14.03 13.68
CA GLY A 52 -13.19 -13.10 14.78
C GLY A 52 -11.90 -12.80 15.56
N GLY A 53 -10.80 -13.44 15.21
CA GLY A 53 -9.50 -13.17 15.81
C GLY A 53 -8.82 -11.93 15.23
N ALA A 54 -7.53 -11.77 15.51
CA ALA A 54 -6.75 -10.65 14.98
C ALA A 54 -6.67 -10.71 13.44
N PRO A 55 -6.64 -9.56 12.77
CA PRO A 55 -6.48 -9.56 11.31
C PRO A 55 -5.11 -10.11 10.93
N PRO A 56 -5.00 -10.92 9.86
CA PRO A 56 -3.71 -11.45 9.43
C PRO A 56 -2.79 -10.39 8.83
N PHE A 57 -3.34 -9.26 8.43
CA PHE A 57 -2.57 -8.14 7.88
C PHE A 57 -2.98 -6.84 8.57
N TRP A 58 -1.98 -6.00 8.87
CA TRP A 58 -2.24 -4.67 9.41
C TRP A 58 -2.88 -3.75 8.39
N ALA A 59 -2.36 -3.81 7.16
CA ALA A 59 -2.80 -2.94 6.08
C ALA A 59 -2.50 -3.59 4.74
N ILE A 60 -3.34 -3.27 3.76
CA ILE A 60 -3.14 -3.64 2.36
C ILE A 60 -3.30 -2.35 1.56
N CYS A 61 -2.20 -1.89 0.96
CA CYS A 61 -2.18 -0.68 0.15
C CYS A 61 -2.05 -1.04 -1.31
N GLU A 62 -2.80 -0.35 -2.16
CA GLU A 62 -2.66 -0.47 -3.61
C GLU A 62 -2.37 0.90 -4.21
N MET A 63 -1.33 0.96 -5.06
CA MET A 63 -0.94 2.14 -5.80
C MET A 63 -1.06 1.86 -7.29
N GLN A 64 -1.67 2.77 -8.05
CA GLN A 64 -1.88 2.59 -9.47
C GLN A 64 -0.99 3.49 -10.31
N PHE A 65 -0.45 2.92 -11.38
CA PHE A 65 0.37 3.60 -12.38
C PHE A 65 -0.10 3.16 -13.77
N ALA A 66 0.12 4.00 -14.78
CA ALA A 66 -0.31 3.67 -16.15
C ALA A 66 0.46 2.47 -16.71
N SER A 67 1.74 2.30 -16.34
CA SER A 67 2.56 1.21 -16.85
C SER A 67 3.67 0.82 -15.87
N ARG A 68 4.24 -0.35 -16.09
CA ARG A 68 5.41 -0.81 -15.32
C ARG A 68 6.61 0.12 -15.49
N ALA A 69 6.84 0.62 -16.70
CA ALA A 69 7.97 1.51 -16.95
C ALA A 69 7.85 2.82 -16.17
N ILE A 70 6.65 3.38 -16.08
CA ILE A 70 6.38 4.59 -15.28
C ILE A 70 6.63 4.31 -13.80
N PHE A 71 6.13 3.19 -13.30
CA PHE A 71 6.38 2.79 -11.92
C PHE A 71 7.87 2.62 -11.63
N ASP A 72 8.59 1.90 -12.48
CA ASP A 72 10.03 1.65 -12.30
C ASP A 72 10.81 2.96 -12.23
N ALA A 73 10.48 3.93 -13.09
CA ALA A 73 11.10 5.26 -13.06
C ALA A 73 10.76 6.04 -11.78
N ALA A 74 9.53 5.96 -11.32
CA ALA A 74 9.10 6.62 -10.08
C ALA A 74 9.84 6.06 -8.87
N ILE A 75 9.93 4.74 -8.77
CA ILE A 75 10.61 4.06 -7.67
C ILE A 75 12.12 4.31 -7.70
N ALA A 76 12.73 4.39 -8.86
CA ALA A 76 14.15 4.73 -8.98
C ALA A 76 14.44 6.12 -8.42
N ARG A 77 13.51 7.07 -8.56
CA ARG A 77 13.65 8.42 -8.05
C ARG A 77 13.28 8.59 -6.58
N CYS A 78 12.19 7.95 -6.17
CA CYS A 78 11.52 8.26 -4.89
C CYS A 78 11.62 7.10 -3.89
N GLY A 79 12.05 5.93 -4.32
CA GLY A 79 12.00 4.72 -3.49
C GLY A 79 12.78 4.83 -2.20
N GLU A 80 13.98 5.39 -2.24
CA GLU A 80 14.81 5.53 -1.05
C GLU A 80 14.11 6.36 0.04
N ALA A 81 13.58 7.53 -0.33
CA ALA A 81 12.87 8.39 0.59
C ALA A 81 11.57 7.73 1.09
N LEU A 82 10.85 7.07 0.19
CA LEU A 82 9.60 6.39 0.52
C LEU A 82 9.82 5.27 1.54
N PHE A 83 10.80 4.41 1.30
CA PHE A 83 11.10 3.28 2.18
C PHE A 83 11.75 3.72 3.49
N ALA A 84 12.47 4.82 3.51
CA ALA A 84 13.08 5.35 4.72
C ALA A 84 12.04 5.74 5.78
N ASP A 85 10.80 6.03 5.38
CA ASP A 85 9.72 6.39 6.30
C ASP A 85 9.08 5.19 6.98
N ILE A 86 9.25 3.98 6.45
CA ILE A 86 8.59 2.76 6.97
C ILE A 86 8.85 2.53 8.46
N PRO A 87 10.09 2.63 8.98
CA PRO A 87 10.34 2.39 10.41
C PRO A 87 9.58 3.34 11.34
N ASN A 88 9.09 4.46 10.83
CA ASN A 88 8.33 5.41 11.65
C ASN A 88 6.93 4.92 11.99
N TYR A 89 6.40 3.94 11.26
CA TYR A 89 5.06 3.42 11.55
C TYR A 89 5.00 1.90 11.76
N THR A 90 6.02 1.16 11.36
CA THR A 90 5.99 -0.30 11.54
C THR A 90 7.40 -0.89 11.63
N ASN A 91 7.49 -2.06 12.25
CA ASN A 91 8.69 -2.89 12.25
C ASN A 91 8.58 -4.09 11.29
N VAL A 92 7.58 -4.09 10.42
CA VAL A 92 7.36 -5.17 9.44
C VAL A 92 7.70 -4.65 8.05
N ALA A 93 8.52 -5.40 7.31
CA ALA A 93 8.77 -5.08 5.90
C ALA A 93 7.53 -5.44 5.08
N PRO A 94 7.02 -4.51 4.25
CA PRO A 94 5.89 -4.85 3.38
C PRO A 94 6.28 -5.87 2.33
N VAL A 95 5.35 -6.76 2.02
CA VAL A 95 5.46 -7.63 0.85
C VAL A 95 4.89 -6.88 -0.34
N LEU A 96 5.66 -6.76 -1.41
CA LEU A 96 5.31 -5.97 -2.58
C LEU A 96 4.98 -6.88 -3.75
N GLN A 97 3.94 -6.52 -4.49
CA GLN A 97 3.55 -7.25 -5.70
C GLN A 97 3.14 -6.29 -6.80
N VAL A 98 3.58 -6.58 -8.01
CA VAL A 98 3.12 -5.89 -9.22
C VAL A 98 2.01 -6.73 -9.85
N SER A 99 0.86 -6.11 -10.10
CA SER A 99 -0.29 -6.79 -10.69
C SER A 99 -0.80 -6.00 -11.89
N ARG A 100 -1.29 -6.72 -12.90
CA ARG A 100 -2.08 -6.12 -13.96
C ARG A 100 -3.55 -6.13 -13.55
N ALA A 101 -4.34 -5.24 -14.15
CA ALA A 101 -5.79 -5.24 -13.91
C ALA A 101 -6.39 -6.59 -14.34
N GLY A 102 -7.23 -7.13 -13.47
CA GLY A 102 -8.03 -8.32 -13.76
C GLY A 102 -9.47 -7.92 -14.08
N SER A 103 -10.40 -8.62 -13.47
CA SER A 103 -11.82 -8.31 -13.63
C SER A 103 -12.27 -7.34 -12.56
N GLU A 104 -13.16 -6.43 -12.95
CA GLU A 104 -13.95 -5.64 -12.02
C GLU A 104 -15.40 -5.78 -12.42
N ARG A 105 -16.26 -6.14 -11.49
CA ARG A 105 -17.67 -6.40 -11.75
C ARG A 105 -18.52 -5.73 -10.71
N ASP A 106 -19.44 -4.90 -11.17
CA ASP A 106 -20.44 -4.28 -10.32
C ASP A 106 -21.59 -5.26 -10.09
N ILE A 107 -22.04 -5.37 -8.87
CA ILE A 107 -23.17 -6.24 -8.51
C ILE A 107 -24.40 -5.37 -8.41
N LYS A 108 -25.32 -5.54 -9.36
CA LYS A 108 -26.56 -4.78 -9.40
C LYS A 108 -27.52 -5.28 -8.33
N GLY A 109 -28.23 -4.35 -7.72
CA GLY A 109 -29.23 -4.65 -6.71
C GLY A 109 -28.66 -4.91 -5.32
N ALA A 110 -27.38 -4.70 -5.14
CA ALA A 110 -26.73 -4.86 -3.85
C ALA A 110 -26.95 -3.66 -2.93
#